data_46bc33caf08089f39baa48c30a15f52f
#
_entry.id   46bc33caf08089f39baa48c30a15f52f
#
_cell.length_a   1.000
_cell.length_b   1.000
_cell.length_c   1.000
_cell.angle_alpha   90.00
_cell.angle_beta   90.00
_cell.angle_gamma   90.00
#
_symmetry.space_group_name_H-M   'P 1'
#
loop_
_entity.id
_entity.type
_entity.pdbx_description
1 polymer ?
#
loop_
_entity_poly.entity_id
_entity_poly.type
_entity_poly.pdbx_seq_one_letter_code
_entity_poly.pdbx_strand_id
1 'polypeptide(L)'
;MRSLKINYLELEKRGIITTVVESHCNYFHPARYDDVVIIETRIAEVKDKSIKFENRVFRKTDKKLLAAGYTVNVFVDKKNMKSMEIPDDLRKKIKLG
;
A
#
# COMPACT_ATOMS: atom_id res chain seq x y z
N MET A 1 -5.42 -13.88 3.75
CA MET A 1 -4.40 -12.88 4.09
C MET A 1 -5.02 -11.71 4.85
N ARG A 2 -4.35 -11.29 5.88
CA ARG A 2 -4.84 -10.13 6.62
C ARG A 2 -4.38 -8.85 5.92
N SER A 3 -5.31 -8.01 5.53
CA SER A 3 -4.96 -6.70 5.00
C SER A 3 -4.74 -5.72 6.15
N LEU A 4 -3.71 -4.89 6.03
CA LEU A 4 -3.49 -3.81 6.98
C LEU A 4 -4.49 -2.70 6.70
N LYS A 5 -5.28 -2.35 7.70
CA LYS A 5 -6.23 -1.26 7.54
C LYS A 5 -5.62 0.02 8.10
N ILE A 6 -5.34 0.95 7.20
CA ILE A 6 -4.94 2.30 7.56
C ILE A 6 -6.17 3.18 7.41
N ASN A 7 -6.57 3.85 8.49
CA ASN A 7 -7.73 4.71 8.44
C ASN A 7 -7.33 6.09 7.90
N TYR A 8 -7.48 6.25 6.58
CA TYR A 8 -7.09 7.49 5.92
C TYR A 8 -7.93 8.70 6.36
N LEU A 9 -9.19 8.48 6.70
CA LEU A 9 -10.05 9.56 7.21
C LEU A 9 -9.55 10.09 8.53
N GLU A 10 -9.13 9.21 9.42
CA GLU A 10 -8.55 9.61 10.70
C GLU A 10 -7.25 10.39 10.50
N LEU A 11 -6.40 9.92 9.59
CA LEU A 11 -5.17 10.63 9.26
C LEU A 11 -5.45 12.02 8.70
N GLU A 12 -6.42 12.14 7.81
CA GLU A 12 -6.80 13.43 7.25
C GLU A 12 -7.29 14.40 8.32
N LYS A 13 -8.07 13.92 9.28
CA LYS A 13 -8.52 14.74 10.41
C LYS A 13 -7.35 15.23 11.26
N ARG A 14 -6.28 14.45 11.34
CA ARG A 14 -5.07 14.83 12.05
C ARG A 14 -4.15 15.74 11.23
N GLY A 15 -4.55 16.09 10.02
CA GLY A 15 -3.74 16.91 9.13
C GLY A 15 -2.64 16.14 8.41
N ILE A 16 -2.82 14.83 8.22
CA ILE A 16 -1.84 13.96 7.57
C ILE A 16 -2.46 13.40 6.29
N ILE A 17 -1.73 13.51 5.19
CA ILE A 17 -2.12 12.88 3.92
C ILE A 17 -1.00 11.97 3.46
N THR A 18 -1.32 11.00 2.61
CA THR A 18 -0.32 10.14 2.00
C THR A 18 -0.32 10.38 0.50
N THR A 19 0.87 10.41 -0.09
CA THR A 19 1.05 10.63 -1.52
C THR A 19 1.87 9.48 -2.09
N VAL A 20 1.40 8.92 -3.20
CA VAL A 20 2.17 7.90 -3.92
C VAL A 20 3.25 8.62 -4.73
N VAL A 21 4.51 8.37 -4.41
CA VAL A 21 5.65 9.00 -5.08
C VAL A 21 6.33 8.08 -6.07
N GLU A 22 6.08 6.77 -5.95
CA GLU A 22 6.64 5.80 -6.87
C GLU A 22 5.70 4.63 -6.98
N SER A 23 5.51 4.13 -8.18
CA SER A 23 4.76 2.90 -8.39
C SER A 23 5.36 2.13 -9.56
N HIS A 24 5.29 0.81 -9.46
CA HIS A 24 5.80 -0.08 -10.49
C HIS A 24 4.92 -1.32 -10.55
N CYS A 25 4.60 -1.77 -11.74
CA CYS A 25 3.80 -2.96 -11.91
C CYS A 25 4.29 -3.74 -13.14
N ASN A 26 4.51 -5.03 -12.94
CA ASN A 26 4.85 -5.96 -14.00
C ASN A 26 3.63 -6.84 -14.26
N TYR A 27 3.23 -6.92 -15.53
CA TYR A 27 2.13 -7.78 -15.95
C TYR A 27 2.74 -9.03 -16.58
N PHE A 28 2.38 -10.19 -16.04
CA PHE A 28 2.90 -11.47 -16.52
C PHE A 28 1.92 -12.19 -17.42
N HIS A 29 0.62 -12.10 -17.09
CA HIS A 29 -0.44 -12.75 -17.84
C HIS A 29 -1.67 -11.88 -17.81
N PRO A 30 -2.43 -11.83 -18.91
CA PRO A 30 -3.66 -11.03 -18.94
C PRO A 30 -4.76 -11.70 -18.12
N ALA A 31 -5.58 -10.88 -17.45
CA ALA A 31 -6.80 -11.33 -16.85
C ALA A 31 -7.92 -11.29 -17.90
N ARG A 32 -8.80 -12.27 -17.88
CA ARG A 32 -9.96 -12.27 -18.75
C ARG A 32 -11.09 -11.48 -18.12
N TYR A 33 -12.05 -11.06 -18.92
CA TYR A 33 -13.15 -10.21 -18.49
C TYR A 33 -13.91 -10.78 -17.28
N ASP A 34 -14.14 -12.09 -17.25
CA ASP A 34 -14.89 -12.75 -16.19
C ASP A 34 -14.02 -13.40 -15.12
N ASP A 35 -12.72 -13.17 -15.15
CA ASP A 35 -11.82 -13.71 -14.12
C ASP A 35 -12.05 -13.05 -12.77
N VAL A 36 -12.10 -13.85 -11.73
CA VAL A 36 -12.05 -13.37 -10.36
C VAL A 36 -10.59 -13.36 -9.94
N VAL A 37 -10.15 -12.22 -9.44
CA VAL A 37 -8.75 -12.06 -9.03
C VAL A 37 -8.65 -11.88 -7.53
N ILE A 38 -7.52 -12.32 -6.99
CA ILE A 38 -7.16 -12.11 -5.58
C ILE A 38 -5.99 -11.14 -5.56
N ILE A 39 -6.14 -10.06 -4.80
CA ILE A 39 -5.08 -9.09 -4.63
C ILE A 39 -4.50 -9.24 -3.23
N GLU A 40 -3.20 -9.55 -3.15
CA GLU A 40 -2.47 -9.60 -1.91
C GLU A 40 -1.63 -8.35 -1.78
N THR A 41 -1.72 -7.68 -0.65
CA THR A 41 -0.92 -6.50 -0.35
C THR A 41 -0.17 -6.74 0.95
N ARG A 42 1.13 -6.45 0.95
CA ARG A 42 1.93 -6.54 2.17
C ARG A 42 2.86 -5.34 2.27
N ILE A 43 3.30 -5.07 3.48
CA ILE A 43 4.28 -4.02 3.71
C ILE A 43 5.66 -4.62 3.47
N ALA A 44 6.39 -4.07 2.50
CA ALA A 44 7.72 -4.53 2.16
C ALA A 44 8.79 -3.79 2.96
N GLU A 45 8.58 -2.50 3.22
CA GLU A 45 9.57 -1.68 3.90
C GLU A 45 8.88 -0.50 4.58
N VAL A 46 9.36 -0.13 5.76
CA VAL A 46 8.90 1.05 6.48
C VAL A 46 10.11 1.91 6.77
N LYS A 47 10.11 3.12 6.25
CA LYS A 47 11.15 4.13 6.51
C LYS A 47 10.59 5.19 7.45
N ASP A 48 11.38 6.22 7.75
CA ASP A 48 10.95 7.27 8.67
C ASP A 48 9.71 8.02 8.18
N LYS A 49 9.62 8.26 6.87
CA LYS A 49 8.58 9.09 6.28
C LYS A 49 7.76 8.38 5.21
N SER A 50 8.07 7.13 4.91
CA SER A 50 7.44 6.42 3.81
C SER A 50 7.21 4.96 4.13
N ILE A 51 6.25 4.37 3.39
CA ILE A 51 5.96 2.95 3.45
C ILE A 51 5.96 2.41 2.03
N LYS A 52 6.62 1.28 1.83
CA LYS A 52 6.58 0.57 0.56
C LYS A 52 5.65 -0.62 0.69
N PHE A 53 4.65 -0.69 -0.18
CA PHE A 53 3.72 -1.82 -0.26
C PHE A 53 4.06 -2.66 -1.48
N GLU A 54 4.03 -3.98 -1.32
CA GLU A 54 4.09 -4.91 -2.44
C GLU A 54 2.72 -5.48 -2.69
N ASN A 55 2.36 -5.57 -3.95
CA ASN A 55 1.06 -6.08 -4.39
C ASN A 55 1.26 -7.24 -5.35
N ARG A 56 0.46 -8.29 -5.20
CA ARG A 56 0.42 -9.42 -6.12
C ARG A 56 -1.02 -9.67 -6.51
N VAL A 57 -1.23 -9.93 -7.78
CA VAL A 57 -2.56 -10.22 -8.31
C VAL A 57 -2.55 -11.64 -8.87
N PHE A 58 -3.43 -12.48 -8.33
CA PHE A 58 -3.55 -13.88 -8.75
C PHE A 58 -4.93 -14.14 -9.34
N ARG A 59 -4.97 -15.05 -10.31
CA ARG A 59 -6.25 -15.58 -10.78
C ARG A 59 -6.76 -16.58 -9.74
N LYS A 60 -8.01 -16.42 -9.31
CA LYS A 60 -8.57 -17.28 -8.25
C LYS A 60 -8.67 -18.75 -8.65
N THR A 61 -9.02 -19.04 -9.89
CA THR A 61 -9.29 -20.40 -10.35
C THR A 61 -8.07 -21.30 -10.37
N ASP A 62 -6.93 -20.80 -10.89
CA ASP A 62 -5.70 -21.59 -11.01
C ASP A 62 -4.57 -21.06 -10.16
N LYS A 63 -4.80 -19.99 -9.43
CA LYS A 63 -3.83 -19.29 -8.57
C LYS A 63 -2.60 -18.81 -9.33
N LYS A 64 -2.78 -18.55 -10.61
CA LYS A 64 -1.70 -18.06 -11.47
C LYS A 64 -1.41 -16.59 -11.16
N LEU A 65 -0.12 -16.26 -11.00
CA LEU A 65 0.30 -14.89 -10.77
C LEU A 65 0.14 -14.08 -12.05
N LEU A 66 -0.76 -13.11 -12.04
CA LEU A 66 -1.06 -12.27 -13.20
C LEU A 66 -0.21 -11.01 -13.22
N ALA A 67 0.04 -10.43 -12.06
CA ALA A 67 0.79 -9.18 -11.96
C ALA A 67 1.43 -9.08 -10.58
N ALA A 68 2.50 -8.31 -10.51
CA ALA A 68 3.14 -7.98 -9.24
C ALA A 68 3.77 -6.60 -9.34
N GLY A 69 3.80 -5.88 -8.24
CA GLY A 69 4.35 -4.55 -8.24
C GLY A 69 4.50 -3.99 -6.86
N TYR A 70 4.83 -2.71 -6.79
CA TYR A 70 4.95 -2.02 -5.51
C TYR A 70 4.52 -0.57 -5.65
N THR A 71 4.18 0.03 -4.50
CA THR A 71 3.94 1.46 -4.40
C THR A 71 4.71 1.99 -3.19
N VAL A 72 5.22 3.21 -3.31
CA VAL A 72 5.86 3.91 -2.21
C VAL A 72 5.00 5.12 -1.86
N ASN A 73 4.53 5.15 -0.63
CA ASN A 73 3.68 6.22 -0.13
C ASN A 73 4.44 7.05 0.89
N VAL A 74 4.38 8.36 0.75
CA VAL A 74 5.05 9.30 1.67
C VAL A 74 3.99 10.00 2.50
N PHE A 75 4.26 10.15 3.79
CA PHE A 75 3.40 10.90 4.69
C PHE A 75 3.71 12.38 4.58
N VAL A 76 2.67 13.19 4.44
CA VAL A 76 2.78 14.63 4.19
C VAL A 76 1.92 15.40 5.17
N ASP A 77 2.48 16.46 5.73
CA ASP A 77 1.74 17.39 6.58
C ASP A 77 0.86 18.27 5.67
N LYS A 78 -0.44 18.20 5.89
CA LYS A 78 -1.42 18.92 5.09
C LYS A 78 -1.25 20.44 5.14
N LYS A 79 -0.79 20.97 6.27
CA LYS A 79 -0.64 22.42 6.44
C LYS A 79 0.44 23.02 5.55
N ASN A 80 1.60 22.40 5.53
CA ASN A 80 2.75 22.96 4.81
C ASN A 80 3.16 22.14 3.60
N MET A 81 2.47 21.03 3.34
CA MET A 81 2.72 20.12 2.21
C MET A 81 4.15 19.59 2.19
N LYS A 82 4.76 19.43 3.36
CA LYS A 82 6.08 18.85 3.49
C LYS A 82 6.00 17.43 4.01
N SER A 83 6.95 16.59 3.62
CA SER A 83 7.02 15.23 4.14
C SER A 83 7.20 15.25 5.65
N MET A 84 6.61 14.28 6.34
CA MET A 84 6.67 14.16 7.78
C MET A 84 6.94 12.72 8.18
N GLU A 85 7.43 12.55 9.39
CA GLU A 85 7.66 11.21 9.93
C GLU A 85 6.33 10.52 10.20
N ILE A 86 6.33 9.20 10.05
CA ILE A 86 5.16 8.40 10.35
C ILE A 86 4.87 8.51 11.85
N PRO A 87 3.62 8.83 12.25
CA PRO A 87 3.29 8.90 13.67
C PRO A 87 3.58 7.58 14.40
N ASP A 88 4.06 7.68 15.64
CA ASP A 88 4.48 6.51 16.42
C ASP A 88 3.37 5.48 16.60
N ASP A 89 2.15 5.94 16.86
CA ASP A 89 1.00 5.05 17.03
C ASP A 89 0.72 4.25 15.75
N LEU A 90 0.83 4.89 14.60
CA LEU A 90 0.64 4.25 13.32
C LEU A 90 1.79 3.30 13.01
N ARG A 91 3.02 3.70 13.31
CA ARG A 91 4.21 2.87 13.12
C ARG A 91 4.11 1.58 13.93
N LYS A 92 3.62 1.66 15.15
CA LYS A 92 3.40 0.47 15.99
C LYS A 92 2.39 -0.47 15.38
N LYS A 93 1.28 0.04 14.85
CA LYS A 93 0.26 -0.76 14.16
C LYS A 93 0.85 -1.47 12.93
N ILE A 94 1.67 -0.78 12.16
CA ILE A 94 2.31 -1.32 10.98
C ILE A 94 3.25 -2.47 11.34
N LYS A 95 4.05 -2.29 12.38
CA LYS A 95 5.01 -3.33 12.82
C LYS A 95 4.31 -4.57 13.36
N LEU A 96 3.15 -4.41 13.98
CA LEU A 96 2.38 -5.53 14.54
C LEU A 96 1.52 -6.24 13.49
N GLY A 97 1.24 -5.55 12.41
CA GLY A 97 0.48 -6.11 11.29
C GLY A 97 1.37 -6.83 10.32
#